data_067c3cd195002592dc0aa1a6744deb93
#
_entry.id   067c3cd195002592dc0aa1a6744deb93
#
_cell.length_a   1.000
_cell.length_b   1.000
_cell.length_c   1.000
_cell.angle_alpha   90.00
_cell.angle_beta   90.00
_cell.angle_gamma   90.00
#
_symmetry.space_group_name_H-M   'P 1'
#
loop_
_entity.id
_entity.type
_entity.pdbx_description
1 polymer ?
#
loop_
_entity_poly.entity_id
_entity_poly.type
_entity_poly.pdbx_seq_one_letter_code
_entity_poly.pdbx_strand_id
1 'polypeptide(L)'
;ADPKQSYQAGCGVRYISGNVLTGTNVGAEGFLGFFDYQVTLITEGNYYEGLGWAKIFRPKKFSSSRTYFSWLTPKKEYNMDSNYNGGERAFVMNKAYNDVLPMDIYPVYLLKAILAEDIDKMEALGIYEVVEEDFALCEYICPSKIDIQSIIAKGIDIMLKEMA
;
A
#
# COMPACT_ATOMS: atom_id res chain seq x y z
N ALA A 1 8.86 -4.83 -23.51
CA ALA A 1 7.95 -5.59 -22.64
C ALA A 1 7.87 -7.00 -23.17
N ASP A 2 8.33 -7.97 -22.42
CA ASP A 2 8.38 -9.37 -22.81
C ASP A 2 6.98 -9.99 -22.65
N PRO A 3 6.33 -10.51 -23.71
CA PRO A 3 4.95 -10.99 -23.65
C PRO A 3 4.81 -12.39 -23.04
N LYS A 4 5.76 -12.85 -22.24
CA LYS A 4 5.82 -14.20 -21.68
C LYS A 4 5.37 -14.33 -20.23
N GLN A 5 4.61 -13.37 -19.69
CA GLN A 5 3.87 -13.66 -18.46
C GLN A 5 2.64 -14.48 -18.84
N SER A 6 2.74 -15.79 -18.73
CA SER A 6 1.60 -16.69 -18.79
C SER A 6 0.67 -16.36 -17.64
N TYR A 7 -0.36 -15.55 -17.90
CA TYR A 7 -1.48 -15.39 -16.99
C TYR A 7 -2.07 -16.76 -16.73
N GLN A 8 -2.10 -17.20 -15.48
CA GLN A 8 -2.71 -18.48 -15.14
C GLN A 8 -4.19 -18.38 -15.50
N ALA A 9 -4.63 -19.19 -16.43
CA ALA A 9 -6.02 -19.26 -16.85
C ALA A 9 -6.88 -19.59 -15.63
N GLY A 10 -7.77 -18.65 -15.22
CA GLY A 10 -8.64 -18.77 -14.05
C GLY A 10 -8.44 -17.73 -12.96
N CYS A 11 -7.39 -16.94 -12.98
CA CYS A 11 -7.22 -15.79 -12.08
C CYS A 11 -7.68 -14.51 -12.79
N GLY A 12 -8.60 -13.75 -12.19
CA GLY A 12 -8.99 -12.43 -12.69
C GLY A 12 -7.77 -11.51 -12.82
N VAL A 13 -7.87 -10.51 -13.68
CA VAL A 13 -6.85 -9.46 -13.83
C VAL A 13 -7.42 -8.17 -13.31
N ARG A 14 -6.66 -7.48 -12.46
CA ARG A 14 -6.97 -6.14 -11.99
C ARG A 14 -6.34 -5.12 -12.92
N TYR A 15 -7.14 -4.17 -13.37
CA TYR A 15 -6.74 -3.07 -14.25
C TYR A 15 -6.64 -1.79 -13.42
N ILE A 16 -5.43 -1.26 -13.30
CA ILE A 16 -5.13 -0.10 -12.47
C ILE A 16 -4.76 1.07 -13.38
N SER A 17 -5.50 2.17 -13.26
CA SER A 17 -5.12 3.46 -13.83
C SER A 17 -3.98 4.04 -12.99
N GLY A 18 -2.82 4.27 -13.59
CA GLY A 18 -1.62 4.67 -12.87
C GLY A 18 -0.74 3.51 -12.43
N ASN A 19 -0.04 3.66 -11.33
CA ASN A 19 0.88 2.68 -10.75
C ASN A 19 0.21 1.79 -9.69
N VAL A 20 0.93 0.78 -9.19
CA VAL A 20 0.40 -0.16 -8.18
C VAL A 20 0.21 0.48 -6.80
N LEU A 21 0.97 1.54 -6.49
CA LEU A 21 0.99 2.14 -5.16
C LEU A 21 -0.09 3.20 -4.95
N THR A 22 -0.35 4.03 -5.99
CA THR A 22 -1.26 5.18 -5.89
C THR A 22 -2.39 5.14 -6.91
N GLY A 23 -2.40 4.14 -7.81
CA GLY A 23 -3.37 4.04 -8.88
C GLY A 23 -4.72 3.50 -8.43
N THR A 24 -5.74 3.80 -9.22
CA THR A 24 -7.13 3.41 -8.96
C THR A 24 -7.53 2.19 -9.79
N ASN A 25 -8.20 1.22 -9.19
CA ASN A 25 -8.75 0.08 -9.92
C ASN A 25 -9.96 0.52 -10.75
N VAL A 26 -9.82 0.48 -12.08
CA VAL A 26 -10.85 0.93 -13.03
C VAL A 26 -11.60 -0.22 -13.71
N GLY A 27 -11.16 -1.46 -13.52
CA GLY A 27 -11.73 -2.61 -14.21
C GLY A 27 -11.38 -2.66 -15.71
N ALA A 28 -11.88 -3.70 -16.39
CA ALA A 28 -11.56 -3.95 -17.82
C ALA A 28 -12.19 -2.93 -18.79
N GLU A 29 -13.32 -2.33 -18.43
CA GLU A 29 -14.08 -1.38 -19.24
C GLU A 29 -13.91 0.07 -18.77
N GLY A 30 -13.06 0.31 -17.77
CA GLY A 30 -12.80 1.63 -17.22
C GLY A 30 -11.92 2.49 -18.11
N PHE A 31 -11.86 3.78 -17.79
CA PHE A 31 -11.06 4.77 -18.51
C PHE A 31 -9.82 5.12 -17.68
N LEU A 32 -8.76 5.48 -18.38
CA LEU A 32 -7.56 6.04 -17.76
C LEU A 32 -7.89 7.39 -17.12
N GLY A 33 -7.40 7.63 -15.90
CA GLY A 33 -7.54 8.92 -15.23
C GLY A 33 -6.88 10.05 -16.02
N PHE A 34 -7.38 11.28 -15.85
CA PHE A 34 -6.95 12.44 -16.64
C PHE A 34 -5.44 12.70 -16.55
N PHE A 35 -4.85 12.49 -15.38
CA PHE A 35 -3.42 12.68 -15.14
C PHE A 35 -2.58 11.41 -15.25
N ASP A 36 -3.22 10.26 -15.46
CA ASP A 36 -2.53 8.99 -15.60
C ASP A 36 -2.06 8.77 -17.03
N TYR A 37 -0.84 8.29 -17.18
CA TYR A 37 -0.20 8.00 -18.48
C TYR A 37 0.14 6.52 -18.66
N GLN A 38 -0.23 5.68 -17.69
CA GLN A 38 0.03 4.24 -17.74
C GLN A 38 -1.13 3.42 -17.20
N VAL A 39 -1.24 2.18 -17.68
CA VAL A 39 -2.13 1.17 -17.13
C VAL A 39 -1.29 0.05 -16.56
N THR A 40 -1.54 -0.31 -15.32
CA THR A 40 -0.86 -1.41 -14.64
C THR A 40 -1.79 -2.61 -14.52
N LEU A 41 -1.31 -3.78 -14.90
CA LEU A 41 -2.05 -5.04 -14.83
C LEU A 41 -1.41 -5.94 -13.78
N ILE A 42 -2.19 -6.38 -12.80
CA ILE A 42 -1.77 -7.37 -11.82
C ILE A 42 -2.78 -8.52 -11.74
N THR A 43 -2.33 -9.71 -11.39
CA THR A 43 -3.22 -10.86 -11.18
C THR A 43 -4.00 -10.70 -9.89
N GLU A 44 -5.30 -11.03 -9.91
CA GLU A 44 -6.11 -11.09 -8.70
C GLU A 44 -5.67 -12.25 -7.81
N GLY A 45 -5.45 -11.94 -6.55
CA GLY A 45 -5.00 -12.90 -5.54
C GLY A 45 -6.11 -13.44 -4.65
N ASN A 46 -7.24 -13.85 -5.22
CA ASN A 46 -8.42 -14.34 -4.49
C ASN A 46 -8.25 -15.76 -3.98
N TYR A 47 -7.11 -16.08 -3.39
CA TYR A 47 -6.88 -17.40 -2.80
C TYR A 47 -6.47 -17.29 -1.32
N TYR A 48 -6.92 -18.26 -0.53
CA TYR A 48 -6.54 -18.38 0.86
C TYR A 48 -5.46 -19.45 1.05
N GLU A 49 -4.35 -19.06 1.70
CA GLU A 49 -3.28 -19.98 2.03
C GLU A 49 -3.27 -20.27 3.53
N GLY A 50 -3.85 -21.42 3.91
CA GLY A 50 -3.87 -21.87 5.31
C GLY A 50 -2.47 -22.03 5.88
N LEU A 51 -2.25 -21.49 7.09
CA LEU A 51 -0.96 -21.50 7.79
C LEU A 51 0.24 -20.99 6.95
N GLY A 52 -0.02 -20.10 5.97
CA GLY A 52 1.02 -19.58 5.09
C GLY A 52 2.16 -18.90 5.83
N TRP A 53 1.89 -18.27 6.98
CA TRP A 53 2.88 -17.63 7.84
C TRP A 53 3.83 -18.62 8.54
N ALA A 54 3.40 -19.87 8.75
CA ALA A 54 4.20 -20.92 9.40
C ALA A 54 5.17 -21.64 8.44
N LYS A 55 5.03 -21.42 7.13
CA LYS A 55 5.90 -22.00 6.12
C LYS A 55 7.23 -21.25 6.07
N ILE A 56 8.27 -21.81 6.63
CA ILE A 56 9.60 -21.18 6.73
C ILE A 56 10.23 -20.95 5.34
N PHE A 57 10.01 -21.87 4.40
CA PHE A 57 10.61 -21.81 3.06
C PHE A 57 9.56 -21.43 2.00
N ARG A 58 9.60 -20.17 1.54
CA ARG A 58 8.70 -19.64 0.51
C ARG A 58 9.49 -18.93 -0.60
N PRO A 59 10.17 -19.68 -1.48
CA PRO A 59 11.06 -19.09 -2.46
C PRO A 59 10.36 -18.26 -3.55
N LYS A 60 9.04 -18.38 -3.66
CA LYS A 60 8.22 -17.64 -4.64
C LYS A 60 7.57 -16.38 -4.07
N LYS A 61 7.70 -16.12 -2.76
CA LYS A 61 7.11 -14.93 -2.11
C LYS A 61 8.21 -13.95 -1.72
N PHE A 62 8.00 -12.70 -2.07
CA PHE A 62 8.82 -11.60 -1.58
C PHE A 62 8.45 -11.27 -0.13
N SER A 63 9.42 -10.86 0.68
CA SER A 63 9.20 -10.42 2.04
C SER A 63 10.03 -9.16 2.32
N SER A 64 9.37 -8.03 2.50
CA SER A 64 10.01 -6.77 2.90
C SER A 64 10.64 -6.86 4.30
N SER A 65 10.06 -7.68 5.19
CA SER A 65 10.54 -7.92 6.55
C SER A 65 11.66 -8.96 6.63
N ARG A 66 12.20 -9.44 5.50
CA ARG A 66 13.26 -10.47 5.42
C ARG A 66 12.89 -11.85 6.01
N THR A 67 11.60 -12.12 6.22
CA THR A 67 11.12 -13.36 6.86
C THR A 67 11.33 -14.60 5.99
N TYR A 68 11.25 -14.49 4.66
CA TYR A 68 11.27 -15.63 3.73
C TYR A 68 12.57 -15.76 2.92
N PHE A 69 13.67 -15.24 3.44
CA PHE A 69 15.00 -15.32 2.79
C PHE A 69 15.07 -14.70 1.38
N SER A 70 14.10 -13.89 0.97
CA SER A 70 14.13 -13.21 -0.33
C SER A 70 15.34 -12.28 -0.50
N TRP A 71 15.90 -11.81 0.60
CA TRP A 71 17.09 -10.98 0.63
C TRP A 71 18.39 -11.71 0.22
N LEU A 72 18.41 -13.07 0.25
CA LEU A 72 19.53 -13.88 -0.25
C LEU A 72 19.62 -13.88 -1.79
N THR A 73 18.53 -13.52 -2.47
CA THR A 73 18.46 -13.53 -3.92
C THR A 73 17.98 -12.16 -4.45
N PRO A 74 18.78 -11.10 -4.31
CA PRO A 74 18.34 -9.72 -4.63
C PRO A 74 18.03 -9.48 -6.10
N LYS A 75 18.55 -10.32 -7.01
CA LYS A 75 18.31 -10.22 -8.46
C LYS A 75 17.11 -11.05 -8.95
N LYS A 76 16.42 -11.72 -8.03
CA LYS A 76 15.28 -12.56 -8.40
C LYS A 76 14.04 -11.70 -8.63
N GLU A 77 13.39 -11.91 -9.76
CA GLU A 77 12.09 -11.32 -10.05
C GLU A 77 10.97 -12.11 -9.39
N TYR A 78 9.98 -11.39 -8.87
CA TYR A 78 8.81 -11.95 -8.20
C TYR A 78 7.55 -11.49 -8.91
N ASN A 79 6.66 -12.44 -9.21
CA ASN A 79 5.32 -12.11 -9.68
C ASN A 79 4.48 -11.70 -8.46
N MET A 80 4.13 -10.42 -8.40
CA MET A 80 3.24 -9.88 -7.39
C MET A 80 1.78 -10.09 -7.81
N ASP A 81 0.93 -10.35 -6.84
CA ASP A 81 -0.51 -10.46 -7.01
C ASP A 81 -1.22 -9.53 -6.00
N SER A 82 -2.54 -9.36 -6.15
CA SER A 82 -3.33 -8.53 -5.23
C SER A 82 -3.68 -9.26 -3.92
N ASN A 83 -3.10 -10.44 -3.63
CA ASN A 83 -3.39 -11.18 -2.42
C ASN A 83 -2.91 -10.43 -1.18
N TYR A 84 -3.81 -10.22 -0.25
CA TYR A 84 -3.53 -9.52 1.00
C TYR A 84 -2.54 -10.25 1.94
N ASN A 85 -2.32 -11.57 1.69
CA ASN A 85 -1.41 -12.43 2.46
C ASN A 85 -1.58 -12.33 3.98
N GLY A 86 -2.82 -12.31 4.43
CA GLY A 86 -3.19 -12.16 5.84
C GLY A 86 -4.43 -11.28 5.98
N GLY A 87 -4.66 -10.71 7.14
CA GLY A 87 -5.78 -9.80 7.43
C GLY A 87 -5.29 -8.48 8.02
N GLU A 88 -6.16 -7.50 8.03
CA GLU A 88 -5.95 -6.25 8.74
C GLU A 88 -5.76 -6.49 10.24
N ARG A 89 -4.93 -5.67 10.84
CA ARG A 89 -4.61 -5.74 12.27
C ARG A 89 -4.74 -4.37 12.89
N ALA A 90 -4.86 -4.34 14.23
CA ALA A 90 -4.84 -3.08 14.95
C ALA A 90 -3.58 -2.27 14.64
N PHE A 91 -3.75 -0.97 14.48
CA PHE A 91 -2.65 -0.04 14.22
C PHE A 91 -1.72 0.02 15.44
N VAL A 92 -0.46 -0.30 15.24
CA VAL A 92 0.56 -0.32 16.28
C VAL A 92 1.68 0.67 15.97
N MET A 93 2.34 1.15 17.02
CA MET A 93 3.55 1.96 16.89
C MET A 93 4.66 1.12 16.28
N ASN A 94 5.21 1.58 15.16
CA ASN A 94 6.37 0.94 14.53
C ASN A 94 7.28 2.01 13.91
N LYS A 95 8.54 1.65 13.70
CA LYS A 95 9.54 2.54 13.12
C LYS A 95 9.57 2.48 11.58
N ALA A 96 8.95 1.46 10.99
CA ALA A 96 9.10 1.16 9.56
C ALA A 96 8.69 2.33 8.66
N TYR A 97 7.67 3.11 9.04
CA TYR A 97 7.23 4.26 8.25
C TYR A 97 8.30 5.35 8.15
N ASN A 98 9.03 5.61 9.23
CA ASN A 98 10.11 6.60 9.23
C ASN A 98 11.26 6.20 8.29
N ASP A 99 11.42 4.90 8.01
CA ASP A 99 12.51 4.40 7.16
C ASP A 99 12.19 4.60 5.66
N VAL A 100 10.94 4.86 5.28
CA VAL A 100 10.49 5.00 3.88
C VAL A 100 9.85 6.34 3.55
N LEU A 101 9.39 7.10 4.53
CA LEU A 101 8.84 8.44 4.30
C LEU A 101 10.00 9.44 4.17
N PRO A 102 10.19 10.07 2.99
CA PRO A 102 11.30 10.98 2.75
C PRO A 102 11.03 12.41 3.25
N MET A 103 10.28 12.55 4.33
CA MET A 103 9.84 13.83 4.91
C MET A 103 10.17 13.88 6.40
N ASP A 104 10.42 15.08 6.92
CA ASP A 104 10.68 15.32 8.35
C ASP A 104 9.37 15.46 9.14
N ILE A 105 8.57 14.41 9.10
CA ILE A 105 7.26 14.31 9.75
C ILE A 105 7.23 13.05 10.61
N TYR A 106 6.41 13.04 11.65
CA TYR A 106 6.17 11.86 12.49
C TYR A 106 4.94 11.07 12.01
N PRO A 107 5.09 10.14 11.03
CA PRO A 107 3.95 9.51 10.35
C PRO A 107 2.99 8.78 11.29
N VAL A 108 3.51 8.05 12.27
CA VAL A 108 2.69 7.29 13.20
C VAL A 108 1.85 8.21 14.11
N TYR A 109 2.41 9.33 14.53
CA TYR A 109 1.70 10.29 15.37
C TYR A 109 0.64 11.04 14.57
N LEU A 110 0.95 11.44 13.33
CA LEU A 110 0.01 12.08 12.43
C LEU A 110 -1.20 11.16 12.15
N LEU A 111 -0.95 9.92 11.76
CA LEU A 111 -2.03 8.94 11.53
C LEU A 111 -2.91 8.73 12.76
N LYS A 112 -2.32 8.71 13.96
CA LYS A 112 -3.10 8.61 15.20
C LYS A 112 -3.90 9.86 15.51
N ALA A 113 -3.38 11.06 15.23
CA ALA A 113 -4.12 12.30 15.38
C ALA A 113 -5.34 12.33 14.44
N ILE A 114 -5.18 11.89 13.20
CA ILE A 114 -6.28 11.79 12.23
C ILE A 114 -7.34 10.78 12.70
N LEU A 115 -6.93 9.61 13.16
CA LEU A 115 -7.85 8.59 13.66
C LEU A 115 -8.60 9.04 14.93
N ALA A 116 -7.99 9.93 15.72
CA ALA A 116 -8.61 10.54 16.90
C ALA A 116 -9.41 11.81 16.56
N GLU A 117 -9.36 12.27 15.31
CA GLU A 117 -9.98 13.51 14.82
C GLU A 117 -9.53 14.75 15.66
N ASP A 118 -8.27 14.75 16.10
CA ASP A 118 -7.66 15.81 16.90
C ASP A 118 -7.01 16.85 15.96
N ILE A 119 -7.77 17.89 15.63
CA ILE A 119 -7.41 18.93 14.66
C ILE A 119 -6.13 19.66 15.06
N ASP A 120 -6.03 20.07 16.32
CA ASP A 120 -4.86 20.80 16.81
C ASP A 120 -3.56 19.99 16.65
N LYS A 121 -3.65 18.67 16.90
CA LYS A 121 -2.50 17.78 16.70
C LYS A 121 -2.22 17.48 15.24
N MET A 122 -3.24 17.40 14.38
CA MET A 122 -3.04 17.24 12.95
C MET A 122 -2.26 18.43 12.39
N GLU A 123 -2.61 19.66 12.76
CA GLU A 123 -1.87 20.87 12.38
C GLU A 123 -0.42 20.85 12.90
N ALA A 124 -0.27 20.62 14.20
CA ALA A 124 1.05 20.60 14.85
C ALA A 124 2.00 19.52 14.29
N LEU A 125 1.44 18.45 13.67
CA LEU A 125 2.17 17.34 13.10
C LEU A 125 2.36 17.46 11.58
N GLY A 126 1.91 18.56 10.95
CA GLY A 126 2.19 18.87 9.57
C GLY A 126 1.22 18.26 8.54
N ILE A 127 -0.08 18.17 8.87
CA ILE A 127 -1.11 17.67 7.92
C ILE A 127 -1.15 18.48 6.61
N TYR A 128 -0.79 19.76 6.62
CA TYR A 128 -0.78 20.62 5.44
C TYR A 128 0.42 20.40 4.51
N GLU A 129 1.40 19.62 4.93
CA GLU A 129 2.63 19.38 4.18
C GLU A 129 2.58 18.06 3.41
N VAL A 130 1.51 17.28 3.57
CA VAL A 130 1.40 15.92 3.03
C VAL A 130 0.22 15.75 2.11
N VAL A 131 0.36 14.81 1.19
CA VAL A 131 -0.73 14.26 0.38
C VAL A 131 -0.78 12.75 0.57
N GLU A 132 -1.89 12.12 0.19
CA GLU A 132 -2.09 10.68 0.37
C GLU A 132 -1.01 9.84 -0.34
N GLU A 133 -0.54 10.26 -1.51
CA GLU A 133 0.46 9.55 -2.30
C GLU A 133 1.83 9.45 -1.61
N ASP A 134 2.18 10.41 -0.75
CA ASP A 134 3.44 10.38 0.01
C ASP A 134 3.51 9.17 0.94
N PHE A 135 2.35 8.69 1.40
CA PHE A 135 2.23 7.54 2.30
C PHE A 135 2.09 6.18 1.60
N ALA A 136 2.13 6.14 0.27
CA ALA A 136 1.99 4.90 -0.49
C ALA A 136 3.03 3.83 -0.11
N LEU A 137 4.29 4.23 0.10
CA LEU A 137 5.33 3.31 0.58
C LEU A 137 5.12 2.88 2.03
N CYS A 138 4.58 3.77 2.87
CA CYS A 138 4.23 3.44 4.26
C CYS A 138 3.14 2.35 4.28
N GLU A 139 2.13 2.47 3.42
CA GLU A 139 1.08 1.47 3.25
C GLU A 139 1.64 0.12 2.77
N TYR A 140 2.52 0.13 1.77
CA TYR A 140 3.15 -1.07 1.24
C TYR A 140 3.91 -1.88 2.30
N ILE A 141 4.65 -1.20 3.19
CA ILE A 141 5.42 -1.88 4.25
C ILE A 141 4.65 -2.07 5.55
N CYS A 142 3.42 -1.60 5.64
CA CYS A 142 2.61 -1.59 6.84
C CYS A 142 2.43 -3.00 7.42
N PRO A 143 2.91 -3.28 8.66
CA PRO A 143 2.74 -4.59 9.28
C PRO A 143 1.29 -4.85 9.70
N SER A 144 0.51 -3.78 9.92
CA SER A 144 -0.91 -3.83 10.29
C SER A 144 -1.83 -3.94 9.09
N LYS A 145 -1.33 -3.68 7.88
CA LYS A 145 -2.08 -3.73 6.61
C LYS A 145 -3.33 -2.85 6.60
N ILE A 146 -3.19 -1.66 7.16
CA ILE A 146 -4.24 -0.64 7.14
C ILE A 146 -4.11 0.20 5.86
N ASP A 147 -5.22 0.74 5.41
CA ASP A 147 -5.30 1.68 4.29
C ASP A 147 -4.87 3.08 4.77
N ILE A 148 -3.58 3.36 4.66
CA ILE A 148 -2.98 4.59 5.17
C ILE A 148 -3.34 5.79 4.30
N GLN A 149 -3.37 5.61 2.98
CA GLN A 149 -3.72 6.68 2.04
C GLN A 149 -5.13 7.20 2.32
N SER A 150 -6.10 6.32 2.51
CA SER A 150 -7.47 6.72 2.88
C SER A 150 -7.55 7.45 4.23
N ILE A 151 -6.69 7.09 5.20
CA ILE A 151 -6.64 7.80 6.49
C ILE A 151 -6.13 9.23 6.28
N ILE A 152 -5.08 9.43 5.49
CA ILE A 152 -4.54 10.77 5.18
C ILE A 152 -5.58 11.59 4.43
N ALA A 153 -6.20 11.05 3.37
CA ALA A 153 -7.25 11.72 2.62
C ALA A 153 -8.40 12.18 3.54
N LYS A 154 -8.85 11.30 4.47
CA LYS A 154 -9.84 11.66 5.49
C LYS A 154 -9.36 12.83 6.37
N GLY A 155 -8.10 12.82 6.79
CA GLY A 155 -7.51 13.89 7.60
C GLY A 155 -7.53 15.23 6.87
N ILE A 156 -7.14 15.25 5.60
CA ILE A 156 -7.18 16.45 4.75
C ILE A 156 -8.62 16.95 4.59
N ASP A 157 -9.58 16.05 4.36
CA ASP A 157 -11.00 16.39 4.25
C ASP A 157 -11.57 17.01 5.55
N ILE A 158 -11.15 16.54 6.71
CA ILE A 158 -11.54 17.12 8.02
C ILE A 158 -11.01 18.55 8.11
N MET A 159 -9.72 18.77 7.78
CA MET A 159 -9.11 20.09 7.83
C MET A 159 -9.78 21.07 6.86
N LEU A 160 -10.09 20.63 5.65
CA LEU A 160 -10.80 21.47 4.66
C LEU A 160 -12.19 21.89 5.15
N LYS A 161 -12.91 21.02 5.84
CA LYS A 161 -14.24 21.32 6.40
C LYS A 161 -14.16 22.31 7.58
N GLU A 162 -13.11 22.23 8.37
CA GLU A 162 -12.91 23.15 9.50
C GLU A 162 -12.56 24.57 9.02
N MET A 163 -11.85 24.67 7.88
CA MET A 163 -11.46 25.97 7.31
C MET A 163 -12.57 26.62 6.45
N ALA A 164 -13.63 25.90 6.10
CA ALA A 164 -14.72 26.38 5.24
C ALA A 164 -15.82 27.10 6.04
#